data_8f5a87e33cf9a32658e6496e594ccb38
#
_entry.id   8f5a87e33cf9a32658e6496e594ccb38
#
_cell.length_a   1.000
_cell.length_b   1.000
_cell.length_c   1.000
_cell.angle_alpha   90.00
_cell.angle_beta   90.00
_cell.angle_gamma   90.00
#
_symmetry.space_group_name_H-M   'P 1'
#
loop_
_entity.id
_entity.type
_entity.pdbx_description
1 polymer ?
#
loop_
_entity_poly.entity_id
_entity_poly.type
_entity_poly.pdbx_seq_one_letter_code
_entity_poly.pdbx_strand_id
1 'polypeptide(L)'
;MKIQNTKETLQATNANLSRSEFNDVNLQEATFTNVNLSKATFTDINFSGAKFSNLNLTNVEIEACETTGMKFRGILVSELFDAYKRKG
;
A
#
# COMPACT_ATOMS: atom_id res chain seq x y z
N MET A 1 -15.70 1.60 -0.37
CA MET A 1 -15.23 2.98 -0.19
C MET A 1 -14.28 3.35 -1.32
N LYS A 2 -14.41 4.54 -1.85
CA LYS A 2 -13.51 5.06 -2.88
C LYS A 2 -12.90 6.37 -2.42
N ILE A 3 -11.60 6.51 -2.60
CA ILE A 3 -10.90 7.76 -2.34
C ILE A 3 -10.24 8.16 -3.65
N GLN A 4 -10.67 9.27 -4.26
CA GLN A 4 -10.18 9.71 -5.56
C GLN A 4 -9.96 11.21 -5.60
N ASN A 5 -8.92 11.63 -6.32
CA ASN A 5 -8.66 13.03 -6.64
C ASN A 5 -8.76 13.92 -5.40
N THR A 6 -8.23 13.46 -4.28
CA THR A 6 -8.32 14.20 -3.04
C THR A 6 -6.94 14.26 -2.40
N LYS A 7 -6.74 15.25 -1.55
CA LYS A 7 -5.49 15.44 -0.83
C LYS A 7 -5.82 15.37 0.66
N GLU A 8 -5.84 14.16 1.19
CA GLU A 8 -6.25 13.92 2.56
C GLU A 8 -5.21 13.12 3.32
N THR A 9 -5.23 13.23 4.63
CA THR A 9 -4.46 12.35 5.49
C THR A 9 -5.37 11.21 5.93
N LEU A 10 -4.93 9.97 5.70
CA LEU A 10 -5.73 8.81 6.07
C LEU A 10 -5.12 8.09 7.25
N GLN A 11 -5.92 7.86 8.28
CA GLN A 11 -5.57 6.93 9.34
C GLN A 11 -6.63 5.85 9.38
N ALA A 12 -6.22 4.59 9.26
CA ALA A 12 -7.12 3.46 9.34
C ALA A 12 -6.65 2.56 10.47
N THR A 13 -7.50 2.36 11.47
CA THR A 13 -7.17 1.58 12.65
C THR A 13 -8.32 0.66 12.98
N ASN A 14 -8.04 -0.63 13.18
CA ASN A 14 -9.05 -1.62 13.52
C ASN A 14 -10.23 -1.58 12.53
N ALA A 15 -9.91 -1.44 11.25
CA ALA A 15 -10.92 -1.25 10.21
C ALA A 15 -10.95 -2.43 9.26
N ASN A 16 -12.12 -2.65 8.67
CA ASN A 16 -12.27 -3.61 7.59
C ASN A 16 -12.44 -2.83 6.30
N LEU A 17 -11.38 -2.76 5.51
CA LEU A 17 -11.36 -2.08 4.22
C LEU A 17 -11.20 -3.08 3.08
N SER A 18 -11.63 -4.32 3.31
CA SER A 18 -11.52 -5.34 2.27
C SER A 18 -12.30 -4.92 1.03
N ARG A 19 -11.75 -5.25 -0.14
CA ARG A 19 -12.33 -4.95 -1.44
C ARG A 19 -12.45 -3.45 -1.75
N SER A 20 -11.77 -2.60 -0.99
CA SER A 20 -11.73 -1.17 -1.30
C SER A 20 -10.86 -0.91 -2.52
N GLU A 21 -11.15 0.18 -3.22
CA GLU A 21 -10.39 0.60 -4.38
C GLU A 21 -9.78 1.96 -4.12
N PHE A 22 -8.49 2.07 -4.41
CA PHE A 22 -7.75 3.32 -4.30
C PHE A 22 -7.11 3.59 -5.66
N ASN A 23 -7.54 4.65 -6.35
CA ASN A 23 -7.02 4.97 -7.67
C ASN A 23 -6.55 6.42 -7.72
N ASP A 24 -5.33 6.63 -8.23
CA ASP A 24 -4.77 7.98 -8.38
C ASP A 24 -4.85 8.76 -7.08
N VAL A 25 -4.50 8.13 -5.96
CA VAL A 25 -4.61 8.75 -4.65
C VAL A 25 -3.23 8.94 -4.06
N ASN A 26 -3.02 10.08 -3.42
CA ASN A 26 -1.81 10.32 -2.66
C ASN A 26 -2.05 9.86 -1.21
N LEU A 27 -1.44 8.75 -0.84
CA LEU A 27 -1.50 8.21 0.51
C LEU A 27 -0.17 8.38 1.24
N GLN A 28 0.56 9.42 0.86
CA GLN A 28 1.83 9.77 1.46
C GLN A 28 1.65 9.93 2.97
N GLU A 29 2.52 9.26 3.74
CA GLU A 29 2.53 9.32 5.20
C GLU A 29 1.26 8.79 5.87
N ALA A 30 0.42 8.05 5.13
CA ALA A 30 -0.76 7.43 5.72
C ALA A 30 -0.36 6.31 6.68
N THR A 31 -1.23 6.03 7.63
CA THR A 31 -1.01 4.98 8.63
C THR A 31 -2.15 3.98 8.57
N PHE A 32 -1.79 2.70 8.44
CA PHE A 32 -2.74 1.60 8.46
C PHE A 32 -2.32 0.65 9.57
N THR A 33 -3.17 0.47 10.59
CA THR A 33 -2.85 -0.38 11.73
C THR A 33 -4.01 -1.30 12.05
N ASN A 34 -3.73 -2.61 12.13
CA ASN A 34 -4.76 -3.61 12.41
C ASN A 34 -5.92 -3.50 11.43
N VAL A 35 -5.60 -3.45 10.14
CA VAL A 35 -6.59 -3.22 9.09
C VAL A 35 -6.67 -4.44 8.20
N ASN A 36 -7.87 -4.82 7.81
CA ASN A 36 -8.09 -5.85 6.82
C ASN A 36 -8.21 -5.21 5.45
N LEU A 37 -7.21 -5.41 4.61
CA LEU A 37 -7.19 -4.89 3.24
C LEU A 37 -7.29 -6.03 2.22
N SER A 38 -7.80 -7.17 2.62
CA SER A 38 -7.83 -8.30 1.71
C SER A 38 -8.62 -7.97 0.44
N LYS A 39 -8.06 -8.35 -0.70
CA LYS A 39 -8.66 -8.11 -2.02
C LYS A 39 -8.83 -6.65 -2.37
N ALA A 40 -8.19 -5.74 -1.65
CA ALA A 40 -8.19 -4.33 -2.01
C ALA A 40 -7.33 -4.11 -3.26
N THR A 41 -7.64 -3.06 -4.01
CA THR A 41 -6.92 -2.71 -5.22
C THR A 41 -6.33 -1.31 -5.08
N PHE A 42 -5.03 -1.20 -5.34
CA PHE A 42 -4.30 0.08 -5.28
C PHE A 42 -3.66 0.31 -6.64
N THR A 43 -4.05 1.39 -7.31
CA THR A 43 -3.56 1.71 -8.65
C THR A 43 -3.09 3.16 -8.71
N ASP A 44 -1.86 3.36 -9.19
CA ASP A 44 -1.28 4.69 -9.33
C ASP A 44 -1.27 5.45 -7.99
N ILE A 45 -0.71 4.80 -6.97
CA ILE A 45 -0.73 5.32 -5.61
C ILE A 45 0.66 5.78 -5.19
N ASN A 46 0.72 6.89 -4.48
CA ASN A 46 1.95 7.31 -3.82
C ASN A 46 1.84 6.91 -2.34
N PHE A 47 2.65 5.94 -1.94
CA PHE A 47 2.71 5.46 -0.55
C PHE A 47 3.95 5.99 0.18
N SER A 48 4.56 7.04 -0.30
CA SER A 48 5.80 7.55 0.29
C SER A 48 5.62 7.84 1.78
N GLY A 49 6.44 7.22 2.61
CA GLY A 49 6.36 7.42 4.07
C GLY A 49 5.20 6.75 4.76
N ALA A 50 4.38 5.99 4.05
CA ALA A 50 3.25 5.29 4.66
C ALA A 50 3.74 4.18 5.58
N LYS A 51 2.95 3.88 6.60
CA LYS A 51 3.25 2.81 7.55
C LYS A 51 2.11 1.81 7.59
N PHE A 52 2.47 0.55 7.52
CA PHE A 52 1.53 -0.56 7.55
C PHE A 52 1.94 -1.53 8.66
N SER A 53 1.04 -1.78 9.60
CA SER A 53 1.31 -2.70 10.71
C SER A 53 0.13 -3.61 10.94
N ASN A 54 0.42 -4.91 11.13
CA ASN A 54 -0.60 -5.89 11.50
C ASN A 54 -1.76 -5.91 10.50
N LEU A 55 -1.43 -6.02 9.22
CA LEU A 55 -2.43 -5.99 8.17
C LEU A 55 -2.70 -7.37 7.60
N ASN A 56 -3.93 -7.57 7.15
CA ASN A 56 -4.26 -8.70 6.30
C ASN A 56 -4.21 -8.20 4.85
N LEU A 57 -3.20 -8.65 4.11
CA LEU A 57 -3.00 -8.26 2.72
C LEU A 57 -3.25 -9.43 1.76
N THR A 58 -4.05 -10.40 2.18
CA THR A 58 -4.34 -11.57 1.36
C THR A 58 -4.99 -11.15 0.05
N ASN A 59 -4.37 -11.54 -1.06
CA ASN A 59 -4.87 -11.26 -2.41
C ASN A 59 -5.02 -9.77 -2.72
N VAL A 60 -4.24 -8.92 -2.07
CA VAL A 60 -4.17 -7.51 -2.41
C VAL A 60 -3.31 -7.35 -3.67
N GLU A 61 -3.72 -6.47 -4.58
CA GLU A 61 -2.96 -6.15 -5.78
C GLU A 61 -2.48 -4.71 -5.71
N ILE A 62 -1.19 -4.51 -5.96
CA ILE A 62 -0.59 -3.18 -5.98
C ILE A 62 0.13 -3.02 -7.30
N GLU A 63 -0.31 -2.07 -8.13
CA GLU A 63 0.24 -1.86 -9.45
C GLU A 63 0.58 -0.40 -9.70
N ALA A 64 1.57 -0.18 -10.55
CA ALA A 64 1.93 1.16 -11.04
C ALA A 64 2.12 2.17 -9.92
N CYS A 65 2.79 1.77 -8.83
CA CYS A 65 3.02 2.63 -7.67
C CYS A 65 4.44 3.15 -7.64
N GLU A 66 4.61 4.33 -7.09
CA GLU A 66 5.93 4.86 -6.75
C GLU A 66 6.34 4.25 -5.41
N THR A 67 7.42 3.47 -5.40
CA THR A 67 7.84 2.75 -4.20
C THR A 67 9.22 3.13 -3.71
N THR A 68 9.73 4.28 -4.12
CA THR A 68 11.06 4.74 -3.69
C THR A 68 11.13 4.80 -2.17
N GLY A 69 12.09 4.07 -1.60
CA GLY A 69 12.29 4.05 -0.15
C GLY A 69 11.31 3.19 0.62
N MET A 70 10.35 2.57 -0.05
CA MET A 70 9.39 1.70 0.62
C MET A 70 10.09 0.44 1.14
N LYS A 71 9.72 0.02 2.34
CA LYS A 71 10.23 -1.21 2.94
C LYS A 71 9.10 -2.17 3.21
N PHE A 72 9.35 -3.44 2.96
CA PHE A 72 8.44 -4.50 3.34
C PHE A 72 9.19 -5.42 4.30
N ARG A 73 8.71 -5.52 5.52
CA ARG A 73 9.33 -6.31 6.59
C ARG A 73 10.82 -5.93 6.77
N GLY A 74 11.09 -4.64 6.73
CA GLY A 74 12.45 -4.12 6.93
C GLY A 74 13.35 -4.14 5.71
N ILE A 75 12.87 -4.64 4.57
CA ILE A 75 13.67 -4.74 3.36
C ILE A 75 13.11 -3.77 2.32
N LEU A 76 14.00 -3.02 1.69
CA LEU A 76 13.57 -2.12 0.62
C LEU A 76 12.91 -2.92 -0.51
N VAL A 77 11.76 -2.43 -0.96
CA VAL A 77 11.04 -3.07 -2.05
C VAL A 77 11.92 -3.15 -3.31
N SER A 78 12.71 -2.11 -3.57
CA SER A 78 13.62 -2.12 -4.73
C SER A 78 14.60 -3.28 -4.65
N GLU A 79 15.08 -3.62 -3.45
CA GLU A 79 15.99 -4.75 -3.29
C GLU A 79 15.29 -6.09 -3.53
N LEU A 80 14.02 -6.17 -3.13
CA LEU A 80 13.23 -7.38 -3.37
C LEU A 80 13.05 -7.61 -4.87
N PHE A 81 12.75 -6.55 -5.61
CA PHE A 81 12.59 -6.67 -7.06
C PHE A 81 13.91 -6.98 -7.75
N ASP A 82 15.02 -6.39 -7.28
CA ASP A 82 16.32 -6.70 -7.84
C ASP A 82 16.67 -8.17 -7.64
N ALA A 83 16.39 -8.71 -6.47
CA ALA A 83 16.63 -10.13 -6.19
C ALA A 83 15.79 -11.01 -7.11
N TYR A 84 14.53 -10.63 -7.32
CA TYR A 84 13.64 -11.38 -8.22
C TYR A 84 14.17 -11.38 -9.65
N LYS A 85 14.59 -10.21 -10.13
CA LYS A 85 15.12 -10.08 -11.49
C LYS A 85 16.39 -10.90 -11.69
N ARG A 86 17.24 -10.99 -10.67
CA ARG A 86 18.46 -11.75 -10.78
C ARG A 86 18.24 -13.25 -10.86
N LYS A 87 17.11 -13.70 -10.37
CA LYS A 87 16.75 -15.12 -10.44
C LYS A 87 16.25 -15.52 -11.81
N GLY A 88 15.65 -14.58 -12.49
CA GLY A 88 15.04 -14.84 -13.77
C GLY A 88 15.94 -14.54 -14.92
#